data_ca806d0c13ce783e56480a0638bbaf78
#
_entry.id   ca806d0c13ce783e56480a0638bbaf78
#
_cell.length_a   1.000
_cell.length_b   1.000
_cell.length_c   1.000
_cell.angle_alpha   90.00
_cell.angle_beta   90.00
_cell.angle_gamma   90.00
#
_symmetry.space_group_name_H-M   'P 1'
#
loop_
_entity.id
_entity.type
_entity.pdbx_description
1 polymer ?
#
loop_
_entity_poly.entity_id
_entity_poly.type
_entity_poly.pdbx_seq_one_letter_code
_entity_poly.pdbx_strand_id
1 'polypeptide(L)'
;NGGNAGGKKIKIGVTIYKYDDNFMATLRKDLEAFAKEDANIELIMNDSQNSQATQNEQVDALLSKGVNVLAINLVDPAAGQTIIDKAKAANIPVVFFNKDPGTEALKTYDKAYYVGTKPEESGIIQGQLIEKVWKANPALDLNKDGVMQYVMITGEPGHPDAEARTTYSVKELNDKGIKTEKLQEDTGMWDAAQAKDKMDAWLAGPTGSKIEVVISNNDGMALGALEAMKAHQKKLPVFGVDALQEALTLIESGELTGTVLNDGTNQAKAVLELSRNLANGKDPLEGTSWKLEDKAVRVPYVGVDKENLAQFKK
;
A
#
# COMPACT_ATOMS: atom_id res chain seq x y z
N ASN A 1 49.76 11.30 3.48
CA ASN A 1 48.77 12.32 3.93
C ASN A 1 47.52 12.19 3.09
N GLY A 2 46.72 11.17 3.36
CA GLY A 2 45.41 11.02 2.77
C GLY A 2 44.37 11.68 3.69
N GLY A 3 43.98 12.90 3.35
CA GLY A 3 42.88 13.57 4.01
C GLY A 3 41.58 12.79 3.74
N ASN A 4 41.09 12.12 4.75
CA ASN A 4 39.78 11.52 4.76
C ASN A 4 38.75 12.68 4.79
N ALA A 5 38.26 13.09 3.63
CA ALA A 5 37.12 13.98 3.54
C ALA A 5 35.88 13.20 3.97
N GLY A 6 35.71 13.02 5.28
CA GLY A 6 34.48 12.48 5.85
C GLY A 6 33.33 13.45 5.54
N GLY A 7 32.64 13.22 4.42
CA GLY A 7 31.40 13.92 4.13
C GLY A 7 30.43 13.75 5.31
N LYS A 8 29.78 14.85 5.73
CA LYS A 8 28.74 14.77 6.78
C LYS A 8 27.69 13.75 6.36
N LYS A 9 27.30 12.83 7.26
CA LYS A 9 26.19 11.94 7.02
C LYS A 9 24.91 12.73 6.78
N ILE A 10 24.17 12.31 5.77
CA ILE A 10 22.82 12.82 5.50
C ILE A 10 21.90 12.16 6.52
N LYS A 11 21.18 12.95 7.29
CA LYS A 11 20.17 12.50 8.23
C LYS A 11 18.80 12.53 7.59
N ILE A 12 18.19 11.38 7.42
CA ILE A 12 16.83 11.24 6.91
C ILE A 12 15.91 10.89 8.07
N GLY A 13 15.01 11.81 8.43
CA GLY A 13 14.01 11.59 9.45
C GLY A 13 12.80 10.87 8.87
N VAL A 14 12.51 9.66 9.34
CA VAL A 14 11.47 8.80 8.80
C VAL A 14 10.39 8.56 9.83
N THR A 15 9.13 8.68 9.42
CA THR A 15 7.99 8.19 10.20
C THR A 15 7.22 7.16 9.39
N ILE A 16 6.88 6.06 10.04
CA ILE A 16 5.97 5.03 9.53
C ILE A 16 4.67 5.13 10.32
N TYR A 17 3.53 5.14 9.64
CA TYR A 17 2.26 5.35 10.33
C TYR A 17 1.98 4.28 11.40
N LYS A 18 2.39 3.03 11.12
CA LYS A 18 2.19 1.88 12.02
C LYS A 18 3.17 0.76 11.65
N TYR A 19 4.03 0.36 12.57
CA TYR A 19 5.06 -0.67 12.29
C TYR A 19 4.48 -2.06 12.03
N ASP A 20 3.34 -2.38 12.61
CA ASP A 20 2.69 -3.68 12.47
C ASP A 20 1.79 -3.83 11.23
N ASP A 21 1.75 -2.83 10.35
CA ASP A 21 1.18 -2.98 9.02
C ASP A 21 2.08 -3.90 8.18
N ASN A 22 1.52 -4.98 7.64
CA ASN A 22 2.28 -6.01 6.93
C ASN A 22 3.05 -5.46 5.72
N PHE A 23 2.42 -4.62 4.91
CA PHE A 23 3.08 -4.02 3.74
C PHE A 23 4.15 -3.03 4.18
N MET A 24 3.84 -2.13 5.11
CA MET A 24 4.79 -1.13 5.57
C MET A 24 5.98 -1.75 6.29
N ALA A 25 5.82 -2.88 6.97
CA ALA A 25 6.92 -3.63 7.57
C ALA A 25 7.93 -4.10 6.50
N THR A 26 7.43 -4.56 5.36
CA THR A 26 8.28 -4.98 4.22
C THR A 26 9.02 -3.79 3.61
N LEU A 27 8.29 -2.69 3.34
CA LEU A 27 8.88 -1.46 2.78
C LEU A 27 9.93 -0.88 3.74
N ARG A 28 9.64 -0.85 5.04
CA ARG A 28 10.57 -0.38 6.06
C ARG A 28 11.87 -1.19 6.08
N LYS A 29 11.78 -2.52 6.01
CA LYS A 29 12.97 -3.39 5.96
C LYS A 29 13.81 -3.12 4.73
N ASP A 30 13.19 -2.93 3.57
CA ASP A 30 13.90 -2.60 2.34
C ASP A 30 14.56 -1.22 2.44
N LEU A 31 13.87 -0.23 2.99
CA LEU A 31 14.42 1.11 3.19
C LEU A 31 15.66 1.08 4.10
N GLU A 32 15.58 0.36 5.22
CA GLU A 32 16.70 0.18 6.14
C GLU A 32 17.87 -0.58 5.48
N ALA A 33 17.59 -1.61 4.70
CA ALA A 33 18.60 -2.37 3.98
C ALA A 33 19.33 -1.51 2.93
N PHE A 34 18.61 -0.76 2.13
CA PHE A 34 19.21 0.14 1.13
C PHE A 34 20.04 1.25 1.78
N ALA A 35 19.58 1.79 2.89
CA ALA A 35 20.32 2.83 3.61
C ALA A 35 21.66 2.31 4.16
N LYS A 36 21.72 1.04 4.57
CA LYS A 36 22.98 0.42 5.05
C LYS A 36 24.03 0.28 3.95
N GLU A 37 23.63 0.26 2.70
CA GLU A 37 24.56 0.19 1.56
C GLU A 37 25.28 1.52 1.32
N ASP A 38 24.80 2.62 1.90
CA ASP A 38 25.41 3.95 1.78
C ASP A 38 25.85 4.47 3.16
N ALA A 39 27.15 4.44 3.39
CA ALA A 39 27.75 4.89 4.66
C ALA A 39 27.50 6.38 4.97
N ASN A 40 27.06 7.18 3.99
CA ASN A 40 26.78 8.59 4.14
C ASN A 40 25.35 8.87 4.56
N ILE A 41 24.51 7.84 4.73
CA ILE A 41 23.10 7.97 5.11
C ILE A 41 22.89 7.44 6.52
N GLU A 42 22.17 8.23 7.32
CA GLU A 42 21.65 7.83 8.62
C GLU A 42 20.13 7.98 8.61
N LEU A 43 19.42 6.87 8.80
CA LEU A 43 17.98 6.89 9.00
C LEU A 43 17.66 7.07 10.48
N ILE A 44 16.75 8.00 10.79
CA ILE A 44 16.17 8.14 12.13
C ILE A 44 14.72 7.69 12.03
N MET A 45 14.46 6.45 12.46
CA MET A 45 13.16 5.78 12.28
C MET A 45 12.22 6.04 13.44
N ASN A 46 10.94 6.23 13.14
CA ASN A 46 9.87 6.42 14.12
C ASN A 46 8.63 5.62 13.72
N ASP A 47 8.06 4.93 14.71
CA ASP A 47 6.74 4.35 14.64
C ASP A 47 5.72 5.36 15.18
N SER A 48 4.82 5.83 14.34
CA SER A 48 3.79 6.80 14.77
C SER A 48 2.61 6.16 15.48
N GLN A 49 2.59 4.83 15.60
CA GLN A 49 1.60 4.06 16.38
C GLN A 49 0.15 4.40 16.00
N ASN A 50 -0.07 4.67 14.72
CA ASN A 50 -1.37 5.02 14.16
C ASN A 50 -2.01 6.27 14.82
N SER A 51 -1.18 7.17 15.32
CA SER A 51 -1.61 8.43 15.96
C SER A 51 -1.03 9.63 15.22
N GLN A 52 -1.90 10.45 14.62
CA GLN A 52 -1.44 11.66 13.92
C GLN A 52 -0.82 12.67 14.89
N ALA A 53 -1.34 12.78 16.12
CA ALA A 53 -0.75 13.63 17.15
C ALA A 53 0.69 13.20 17.47
N THR A 54 0.93 11.90 17.64
CA THR A 54 2.27 11.34 17.84
C THR A 54 3.18 11.63 16.66
N GLN A 55 2.69 11.46 15.43
CA GLN A 55 3.47 11.75 14.23
C GLN A 55 3.87 13.23 14.15
N ASN A 56 2.97 14.15 14.46
CA ASN A 56 3.25 15.59 14.48
C ASN A 56 4.36 15.92 15.46
N GLU A 57 4.34 15.32 16.66
CA GLU A 57 5.39 15.48 17.66
C GLU A 57 6.73 14.90 17.19
N GLN A 58 6.69 13.75 16.51
CA GLN A 58 7.88 13.12 15.93
C GLN A 58 8.51 14.01 14.86
N VAL A 59 7.70 14.61 14.00
CA VAL A 59 8.19 15.56 12.97
C VAL A 59 8.86 16.77 13.63
N ASP A 60 8.24 17.34 14.64
CA ASP A 60 8.84 18.46 15.39
C ASP A 60 10.20 18.07 16.00
N ALA A 61 10.28 16.86 16.60
CA ALA A 61 11.53 16.35 17.16
C ALA A 61 12.60 16.10 16.11
N LEU A 62 12.24 15.56 14.95
CA LEU A 62 13.16 15.34 13.84
C LEU A 62 13.73 16.65 13.30
N LEU A 63 12.89 17.66 13.13
CA LEU A 63 13.33 19.00 12.71
C LEU A 63 14.28 19.60 13.73
N SER A 64 14.00 19.44 15.02
CA SER A 64 14.87 19.91 16.12
C SER A 64 16.22 19.18 16.16
N LYS A 65 16.28 17.93 15.72
CA LYS A 65 17.52 17.16 15.60
C LYS A 65 18.37 17.55 14.39
N GLY A 66 17.85 18.43 13.54
CA GLY A 66 18.58 18.91 12.36
C GLY A 66 18.66 17.89 11.24
N VAL A 67 17.58 17.14 10.97
CA VAL A 67 17.52 16.27 9.80
C VAL A 67 17.65 17.08 8.50
N ASN A 68 18.22 16.47 7.48
CA ASN A 68 18.41 17.11 6.17
C ASN A 68 17.19 16.96 5.27
N VAL A 69 16.36 15.94 5.54
CA VAL A 69 15.14 15.65 4.79
C VAL A 69 14.20 14.84 5.67
N LEU A 70 12.89 15.00 5.44
CA LEU A 70 11.84 14.17 6.05
C LEU A 70 11.31 13.19 5.03
N ALA A 71 11.14 11.94 5.42
CA ALA A 71 10.46 10.90 4.66
C ALA A 71 9.26 10.41 5.48
N ILE A 72 8.06 10.75 5.07
CA ILE A 72 6.85 10.66 5.90
C ILE A 72 5.82 9.73 5.27
N ASN A 73 5.50 8.66 5.99
CA ASN A 73 4.31 7.85 5.75
C ASN A 73 3.21 8.38 6.69
N LEU A 74 2.29 9.16 6.16
CA LEU A 74 1.24 9.82 6.94
C LEU A 74 0.38 8.82 7.72
N VAL A 75 -0.04 9.18 8.92
CA VAL A 75 -1.11 8.47 9.62
C VAL A 75 -2.44 8.80 8.95
N ASP A 76 -2.76 10.08 8.86
CA ASP A 76 -3.95 10.60 8.20
C ASP A 76 -3.54 11.36 6.93
N PRO A 77 -3.99 10.94 5.74
CA PRO A 77 -3.68 11.67 4.50
C PRO A 77 -4.05 13.16 4.55
N ALA A 78 -5.11 13.51 5.27
CA ALA A 78 -5.56 14.90 5.43
C ALA A 78 -4.57 15.77 6.23
N ALA A 79 -3.62 15.18 6.95
CA ALA A 79 -2.62 15.91 7.74
C ALA A 79 -1.41 16.36 6.91
N GLY A 80 -1.38 16.05 5.61
CA GLY A 80 -0.24 16.36 4.74
C GLY A 80 0.15 17.83 4.74
N GLN A 81 -0.82 18.74 4.69
CA GLN A 81 -0.55 20.17 4.69
C GLN A 81 0.13 20.65 5.97
N THR A 82 -0.28 20.12 7.12
CA THR A 82 0.34 20.44 8.42
C THR A 82 1.84 20.08 8.43
N ILE A 83 2.17 18.88 7.93
CA ILE A 83 3.56 18.42 7.84
C ILE A 83 4.35 19.28 6.85
N ILE A 84 3.76 19.59 5.70
CA ILE A 84 4.39 20.46 4.69
C ILE A 84 4.70 21.83 5.29
N ASP A 85 3.78 22.43 6.02
CA ASP A 85 3.97 23.74 6.64
C ASP A 85 5.14 23.72 7.63
N LYS A 86 5.26 22.66 8.43
CA LYS A 86 6.39 22.48 9.36
C LYS A 86 7.72 22.34 8.61
N ALA A 87 7.77 21.54 7.56
CA ALA A 87 8.96 21.34 6.73
C ALA A 87 9.36 22.64 6.03
N LYS A 88 8.39 23.37 5.48
CA LYS A 88 8.60 24.65 4.79
C LYS A 88 9.14 25.71 5.75
N ALA A 89 8.59 25.83 6.95
CA ALA A 89 9.06 26.76 7.96
C ALA A 89 10.52 26.51 8.35
N ALA A 90 10.96 25.24 8.34
CA ALA A 90 12.33 24.84 8.62
C ALA A 90 13.23 24.81 7.37
N ASN A 91 12.69 25.10 6.19
CA ASN A 91 13.36 24.97 4.88
C ASN A 91 13.97 23.57 4.65
N ILE A 92 13.24 22.52 5.07
CA ILE A 92 13.64 21.12 4.94
C ILE A 92 12.77 20.45 3.89
N PRO A 93 13.35 19.69 2.93
CA PRO A 93 12.57 18.91 1.97
C PRO A 93 11.77 17.81 2.66
N VAL A 94 10.62 17.44 2.06
CA VAL A 94 9.79 16.33 2.53
C VAL A 94 9.39 15.45 1.37
N VAL A 95 9.57 14.14 1.56
CA VAL A 95 9.11 13.08 0.66
C VAL A 95 8.06 12.27 1.39
N PHE A 96 6.80 12.39 0.97
CA PHE A 96 5.74 11.52 1.48
C PHE A 96 5.77 10.20 0.73
N PHE A 97 5.31 9.14 1.34
CA PHE A 97 5.19 7.85 0.66
C PHE A 97 4.01 7.03 1.19
N ASN A 98 3.49 6.15 0.34
CA ASN A 98 2.36 5.25 0.59
C ASN A 98 1.01 5.96 0.76
N LYS A 99 0.89 6.92 1.67
CA LYS A 99 -0.34 7.69 1.86
C LYS A 99 -0.19 9.07 1.23
N ASP A 100 -0.97 9.34 0.21
CA ASP A 100 -0.87 10.52 -0.64
C ASP A 100 -1.47 11.75 0.05
N PRO A 101 -0.69 12.82 0.28
CA PRO A 101 -1.24 14.05 0.86
C PRO A 101 -2.09 14.86 -0.12
N GLY A 102 -2.11 14.48 -1.39
CA GLY A 102 -2.79 15.17 -2.47
C GLY A 102 -1.90 16.18 -3.21
N THR A 103 -2.16 16.29 -4.52
CA THR A 103 -1.38 17.17 -5.42
C THR A 103 -1.45 18.62 -4.99
N GLU A 104 -2.60 19.09 -4.53
CA GLU A 104 -2.77 20.48 -4.10
C GLU A 104 -1.88 20.83 -2.91
N ALA A 105 -1.78 19.92 -1.94
CA ALA A 105 -0.87 20.09 -0.79
C ALA A 105 0.59 20.13 -1.25
N LEU A 106 1.00 19.20 -2.10
CA LEU A 106 2.38 19.13 -2.61
C LEU A 106 2.80 20.40 -3.35
N LYS A 107 1.87 21.02 -4.07
CA LYS A 107 2.14 22.27 -4.83
C LYS A 107 2.41 23.48 -3.94
N THR A 108 2.06 23.43 -2.66
CA THR A 108 2.29 24.55 -1.74
C THR A 108 3.74 24.70 -1.30
N TYR A 109 4.59 23.72 -1.62
CA TYR A 109 6.01 23.72 -1.29
C TYR A 109 6.82 23.06 -2.41
N ASP A 110 7.77 23.79 -2.97
CA ASP A 110 8.61 23.31 -4.08
C ASP A 110 9.52 22.12 -3.71
N LYS A 111 9.77 21.89 -2.41
CA LYS A 111 10.58 20.79 -1.89
C LYS A 111 9.72 19.63 -1.31
N ALA A 112 8.45 19.58 -1.66
CA ALA A 112 7.54 18.50 -1.24
C ALA A 112 7.27 17.57 -2.43
N TYR A 113 7.42 16.26 -2.21
CA TYR A 113 7.23 15.21 -3.22
C TYR A 113 6.51 14.01 -2.63
N TYR A 114 6.01 13.15 -3.51
CA TYR A 114 5.35 11.89 -3.12
C TYR A 114 5.94 10.72 -3.89
N VAL A 115 6.06 9.58 -3.22
CA VAL A 115 6.39 8.29 -3.83
C VAL A 115 5.27 7.30 -3.50
N GLY A 116 4.65 6.75 -4.52
CA GLY A 116 3.58 5.77 -4.35
C GLY A 116 3.23 5.11 -5.66
N THR A 117 1.96 4.94 -5.89
CA THR A 117 1.42 4.20 -7.04
C THR A 117 0.32 5.01 -7.71
N LYS A 118 -0.24 4.49 -8.80
CA LYS A 118 -1.53 4.95 -9.35
C LYS A 118 -2.62 4.09 -8.71
N PRO A 119 -3.40 4.63 -7.77
CA PRO A 119 -4.34 3.81 -7.00
C PRO A 119 -5.32 3.02 -7.85
N GLU A 120 -5.88 3.64 -8.90
CA GLU A 120 -6.85 3.00 -9.78
C GLU A 120 -6.29 1.79 -10.53
N GLU A 121 -4.98 1.78 -10.83
CA GLU A 121 -4.32 0.67 -11.52
C GLU A 121 -4.43 -0.64 -10.73
N SER A 122 -4.28 -0.58 -9.39
CA SER A 122 -4.40 -1.78 -8.55
C SER A 122 -5.81 -2.38 -8.59
N GLY A 123 -6.83 -1.54 -8.59
CA GLY A 123 -8.22 -1.98 -8.71
C GLY A 123 -8.49 -2.61 -10.08
N ILE A 124 -8.07 -1.95 -11.15
CA ILE A 124 -8.24 -2.44 -12.52
C ILE A 124 -7.59 -3.82 -12.67
N ILE A 125 -6.35 -3.97 -12.23
CA ILE A 125 -5.62 -5.26 -12.32
C ILE A 125 -6.30 -6.33 -11.48
N GLN A 126 -6.73 -6.00 -10.26
CA GLN A 126 -7.50 -6.94 -9.43
C GLN A 126 -8.78 -7.39 -10.14
N GLY A 127 -9.51 -6.47 -10.74
CA GLY A 127 -10.69 -6.78 -11.54
C GLY A 127 -10.38 -7.71 -12.71
N GLN A 128 -9.26 -7.52 -13.40
CA GLN A 128 -8.81 -8.39 -14.49
C GLN A 128 -8.51 -9.82 -14.00
N LEU A 129 -7.88 -9.96 -12.83
CA LEU A 129 -7.63 -11.27 -12.23
C LEU A 129 -8.95 -11.98 -11.87
N ILE A 130 -9.90 -11.26 -11.30
CA ILE A 130 -11.22 -11.78 -10.95
C ILE A 130 -11.98 -12.21 -12.20
N GLU A 131 -12.00 -11.37 -13.24
CA GLU A 131 -12.63 -11.69 -14.53
C GLU A 131 -12.11 -12.99 -15.10
N LYS A 132 -10.78 -13.15 -15.15
CA LYS A 132 -10.13 -14.36 -15.67
C LYS A 132 -10.61 -15.62 -14.96
N VAL A 133 -10.64 -15.58 -13.62
CA VAL A 133 -11.05 -16.71 -12.79
C VAL A 133 -12.54 -17.00 -12.94
N TRP A 134 -13.38 -15.97 -12.91
CA TRP A 134 -14.83 -16.10 -13.04
C TRP A 134 -15.24 -16.70 -14.37
N LYS A 135 -14.69 -16.17 -15.47
CA LYS A 135 -14.99 -16.67 -16.82
C LYS A 135 -14.50 -18.09 -17.07
N ALA A 136 -13.38 -18.48 -16.45
CA ALA A 136 -12.82 -19.81 -16.61
C ALA A 136 -13.55 -20.90 -15.78
N ASN A 137 -14.33 -20.51 -14.78
CA ASN A 137 -14.94 -21.43 -13.83
C ASN A 137 -16.43 -21.14 -13.63
N PRO A 138 -17.30 -21.58 -14.56
CA PRO A 138 -18.75 -21.36 -14.45
C PRO A 138 -19.39 -21.87 -13.14
N ALA A 139 -18.77 -22.87 -12.49
CA ALA A 139 -19.24 -23.40 -11.23
C ALA A 139 -19.12 -22.40 -10.04
N LEU A 140 -18.39 -21.33 -10.19
CA LEU A 140 -18.30 -20.26 -9.17
C LEU A 140 -19.61 -19.48 -9.03
N ASP A 141 -20.43 -19.44 -10.07
CA ASP A 141 -21.78 -18.92 -10.05
C ASP A 141 -22.69 -19.95 -9.37
N LEU A 142 -22.79 -19.90 -8.04
CA LEU A 142 -23.40 -20.94 -7.23
C LEU A 142 -24.89 -21.12 -7.50
N ASN A 143 -25.60 -20.04 -7.73
CA ASN A 143 -27.04 -20.04 -8.01
C ASN A 143 -27.39 -19.98 -9.50
N LYS A 144 -26.37 -19.91 -10.37
CA LYS A 144 -26.50 -19.89 -11.83
C LYS A 144 -27.38 -18.74 -12.36
N ASP A 145 -27.33 -17.59 -11.70
CA ASP A 145 -28.08 -16.40 -12.07
C ASP A 145 -27.34 -15.47 -13.04
N GLY A 146 -26.08 -15.77 -13.37
CA GLY A 146 -25.24 -14.96 -14.24
C GLY A 146 -24.73 -13.68 -13.56
N VAL A 147 -24.86 -13.57 -12.24
CA VAL A 147 -24.44 -12.41 -11.46
C VAL A 147 -23.41 -12.87 -10.41
N MET A 148 -22.31 -12.13 -10.27
CA MET A 148 -21.31 -12.38 -9.23
C MET A 148 -21.74 -11.73 -7.93
N GLN A 149 -22.17 -12.53 -6.96
CA GLN A 149 -22.43 -12.08 -5.60
C GLN A 149 -21.13 -12.01 -4.81
N TYR A 150 -20.70 -10.80 -4.44
CA TYR A 150 -19.43 -10.58 -3.77
C TYR A 150 -19.54 -9.84 -2.44
N VAL A 151 -18.54 -9.99 -1.62
CA VAL A 151 -18.30 -9.13 -0.45
C VAL A 151 -16.99 -8.35 -0.65
N MET A 152 -16.97 -7.13 -0.13
CA MET A 152 -15.84 -6.21 -0.25
C MET A 152 -15.32 -5.86 1.14
N ILE A 153 -14.02 -6.12 1.38
CA ILE A 153 -13.33 -5.69 2.60
C ILE A 153 -12.47 -4.50 2.24
N THR A 154 -12.80 -3.33 2.79
CA THR A 154 -12.11 -2.08 2.46
C THR A 154 -11.05 -1.72 3.48
N GLY A 155 -10.07 -0.94 3.04
CA GLY A 155 -9.08 -0.35 3.92
C GLY A 155 -9.63 0.86 4.68
N GLU A 156 -8.75 1.73 5.10
CA GLU A 156 -9.08 2.94 5.87
C GLU A 156 -9.99 3.88 5.06
N PRO A 157 -11.14 4.29 5.60
CA PRO A 157 -12.01 5.26 4.94
C PRO A 157 -11.26 6.56 4.62
N GLY A 158 -11.47 7.09 3.41
CA GLY A 158 -10.79 8.30 2.94
C GLY A 158 -9.39 8.09 2.40
N HIS A 159 -8.84 6.89 2.52
CA HIS A 159 -7.54 6.56 1.91
C HIS A 159 -7.71 6.40 0.39
N PRO A 160 -6.98 7.14 -0.45
CA PRO A 160 -7.13 7.08 -1.90
C PRO A 160 -6.99 5.67 -2.48
N ASP A 161 -6.07 4.86 -1.95
CA ASP A 161 -5.88 3.49 -2.39
C ASP A 161 -7.09 2.61 -2.08
N ALA A 162 -7.66 2.75 -0.87
CA ALA A 162 -8.85 1.99 -0.48
C ALA A 162 -10.04 2.32 -1.38
N GLU A 163 -10.29 3.60 -1.62
CA GLU A 163 -11.39 4.07 -2.46
C GLU A 163 -11.22 3.60 -3.91
N ALA A 164 -10.01 3.72 -4.45
CA ALA A 164 -9.71 3.31 -5.82
C ALA A 164 -9.83 1.79 -6.01
N ARG A 165 -9.27 1.00 -5.10
CA ARG A 165 -9.36 -0.48 -5.15
C ARG A 165 -10.80 -0.96 -5.06
N THR A 166 -11.59 -0.33 -4.20
CA THR A 166 -13.01 -0.65 -4.04
C THR A 166 -13.80 -0.33 -5.31
N THR A 167 -13.60 0.85 -5.88
CA THR A 167 -14.35 1.33 -7.04
C THR A 167 -13.91 0.65 -8.33
N TYR A 168 -12.61 0.63 -8.61
CA TYR A 168 -12.10 0.23 -9.92
C TYR A 168 -12.07 -1.28 -10.13
N SER A 169 -11.99 -2.09 -9.09
CA SER A 169 -12.10 -3.55 -9.23
C SER A 169 -13.48 -3.96 -9.75
N VAL A 170 -14.52 -3.41 -9.17
CA VAL A 170 -15.90 -3.67 -9.57
C VAL A 170 -16.23 -3.03 -10.93
N LYS A 171 -15.76 -1.79 -11.14
CA LYS A 171 -15.92 -1.11 -12.43
C LYS A 171 -15.32 -1.91 -13.58
N GLU A 172 -14.12 -2.46 -13.39
CA GLU A 172 -13.47 -3.30 -14.42
C GLU A 172 -14.30 -4.53 -14.73
N LEU A 173 -14.85 -5.19 -13.72
CA LEU A 173 -15.75 -6.34 -13.92
C LEU A 173 -16.99 -5.95 -14.73
N ASN A 174 -17.63 -4.86 -14.36
CA ASN A 174 -18.84 -4.38 -15.04
C ASN A 174 -18.55 -3.94 -16.48
N ASP A 175 -17.44 -3.25 -16.72
CA ASP A 175 -17.01 -2.82 -18.06
C ASP A 175 -16.71 -4.03 -18.99
N LYS A 176 -16.33 -5.17 -18.40
CA LYS A 176 -16.09 -6.43 -19.12
C LYS A 176 -17.33 -7.31 -19.23
N GLY A 177 -18.49 -6.78 -18.91
CA GLY A 177 -19.77 -7.48 -19.08
C GLY A 177 -20.14 -8.44 -17.98
N ILE A 178 -19.42 -8.43 -16.85
CA ILE A 178 -19.77 -9.22 -15.67
C ILE A 178 -20.71 -8.42 -14.78
N LYS A 179 -21.93 -8.91 -14.63
CA LYS A 179 -22.90 -8.35 -13.68
C LYS A 179 -22.48 -8.71 -12.27
N THR A 180 -22.50 -7.74 -11.37
CA THR A 180 -22.12 -7.91 -9.97
C THR A 180 -23.20 -7.47 -9.02
N GLU A 181 -23.29 -8.12 -7.88
CA GLU A 181 -24.15 -7.75 -6.76
C GLU A 181 -23.33 -7.75 -5.47
N LYS A 182 -23.24 -6.59 -4.84
CA LYS A 182 -22.55 -6.46 -3.57
C LYS A 182 -23.47 -6.91 -2.43
N LEU A 183 -23.10 -8.01 -1.76
CA LEU A 183 -23.86 -8.49 -0.60
C LEU A 183 -23.50 -7.75 0.68
N GLN A 184 -22.23 -7.47 0.89
CA GLN A 184 -21.70 -6.79 2.06
C GLN A 184 -20.47 -5.97 1.67
N GLU A 185 -20.26 -4.88 2.39
CA GLU A 185 -19.05 -4.09 2.35
C GLU A 185 -18.82 -3.46 3.72
N ASP A 186 -17.61 -3.58 4.26
CA ASP A 186 -17.20 -2.88 5.46
C ASP A 186 -15.68 -2.73 5.50
N THR A 187 -15.22 -1.81 6.34
CA THR A 187 -13.79 -1.58 6.52
C THR A 187 -13.17 -2.62 7.46
N GLY A 188 -12.01 -3.12 7.10
CA GLY A 188 -11.12 -3.88 7.99
C GLY A 188 -9.90 -3.03 8.42
N MET A 189 -9.85 -1.74 8.06
CA MET A 189 -8.79 -0.81 8.47
C MET A 189 -7.37 -1.31 8.19
N TRP A 190 -7.17 -2.01 7.06
CA TRP A 190 -5.91 -2.67 6.68
C TRP A 190 -5.46 -3.79 7.64
N ASP A 191 -6.29 -4.17 8.59
CA ASP A 191 -5.97 -5.07 9.71
C ASP A 191 -6.59 -6.45 9.54
N ALA A 192 -5.77 -7.50 9.67
CA ALA A 192 -6.21 -8.88 9.49
C ALA A 192 -7.27 -9.30 10.52
N ALA A 193 -7.11 -8.91 11.78
CA ALA A 193 -8.04 -9.28 12.85
C ALA A 193 -9.41 -8.63 12.66
N GLN A 194 -9.45 -7.35 12.27
CA GLN A 194 -10.71 -6.65 11.99
C GLN A 194 -11.40 -7.24 10.76
N ALA A 195 -10.64 -7.55 9.70
CA ALA A 195 -11.18 -8.20 8.51
C ALA A 195 -11.76 -9.58 8.81
N LYS A 196 -11.07 -10.37 9.66
CA LYS A 196 -11.56 -11.66 10.13
C LYS A 196 -12.90 -11.52 10.82
N ASP A 197 -13.05 -10.56 11.72
CA ASP A 197 -14.30 -10.34 12.47
C ASP A 197 -15.46 -9.97 11.53
N LYS A 198 -15.21 -9.14 10.53
CA LYS A 198 -16.22 -8.80 9.51
C LYS A 198 -16.63 -10.04 8.70
N MET A 199 -15.67 -10.79 8.22
CA MET A 199 -15.94 -12.00 7.43
C MET A 199 -16.66 -13.08 8.26
N ASP A 200 -16.26 -13.29 9.52
CA ASP A 200 -16.95 -14.19 10.44
C ASP A 200 -18.43 -13.81 10.56
N ALA A 201 -18.73 -12.53 10.76
CA ALA A 201 -20.10 -12.04 10.89
C ALA A 201 -20.90 -12.25 9.58
N TRP A 202 -20.30 -12.01 8.44
CA TRP A 202 -20.96 -12.21 7.14
C TRP A 202 -21.25 -13.68 6.87
N LEU A 203 -20.30 -14.55 7.15
CA LEU A 203 -20.48 -16.00 6.96
C LEU A 203 -21.54 -16.60 7.89
N ALA A 204 -21.64 -16.09 9.11
CA ALA A 204 -22.67 -16.51 10.07
C ALA A 204 -24.03 -15.88 9.79
N GLY A 205 -24.09 -14.80 9.02
CA GLY A 205 -25.31 -14.05 8.75
C GLY A 205 -26.12 -14.60 7.58
N PRO A 206 -27.23 -13.90 7.22
CA PRO A 206 -28.18 -14.39 6.21
C PRO A 206 -27.62 -14.43 4.78
N THR A 207 -26.56 -13.67 4.48
CA THR A 207 -25.93 -13.67 3.14
C THR A 207 -24.77 -14.65 3.02
N GLY A 208 -24.34 -15.29 4.10
CA GLY A 208 -23.14 -16.13 4.13
C GLY A 208 -23.12 -17.25 3.09
N SER A 209 -24.24 -17.92 2.88
CA SER A 209 -24.37 -19.00 1.88
C SER A 209 -24.41 -18.51 0.44
N LYS A 210 -24.60 -17.22 0.21
CA LYS A 210 -24.74 -16.61 -1.11
C LYS A 210 -23.43 -16.01 -1.63
N ILE A 211 -22.42 -15.87 -0.80
CA ILE A 211 -21.14 -15.27 -1.18
C ILE A 211 -20.44 -16.16 -2.18
N GLU A 212 -20.01 -15.58 -3.30
CA GLU A 212 -19.31 -16.29 -4.38
C GLU A 212 -17.87 -15.84 -4.55
N VAL A 213 -17.59 -14.58 -4.27
CA VAL A 213 -16.23 -13.99 -4.39
C VAL A 213 -15.98 -13.03 -3.23
N VAL A 214 -14.76 -13.08 -2.68
CA VAL A 214 -14.29 -12.17 -1.65
C VAL A 214 -13.23 -11.24 -2.26
N ILE A 215 -13.50 -9.95 -2.24
CA ILE A 215 -12.61 -8.91 -2.76
C ILE A 215 -12.08 -8.10 -1.58
N SER A 216 -10.76 -8.10 -1.41
CA SER A 216 -10.11 -7.38 -0.31
C SER A 216 -9.19 -6.29 -0.86
N ASN A 217 -9.18 -5.13 -0.21
CA ASN A 217 -8.30 -4.03 -0.60
C ASN A 217 -6.81 -4.33 -0.37
N ASN A 218 -6.46 -5.26 0.53
CA ASN A 218 -5.06 -5.69 0.69
C ASN A 218 -4.98 -7.17 1.09
N ASP A 219 -3.76 -7.71 1.06
CA ASP A 219 -3.47 -9.09 1.44
C ASP A 219 -3.65 -9.34 2.93
N GLY A 220 -3.25 -8.39 3.78
CA GLY A 220 -3.40 -8.54 5.23
C GLY A 220 -4.83 -8.83 5.64
N MET A 221 -5.78 -8.08 5.08
CA MET A 221 -7.21 -8.32 5.32
C MET A 221 -7.71 -9.59 4.63
N ALA A 222 -7.18 -9.92 3.44
CA ALA A 222 -7.49 -11.18 2.76
C ALA A 222 -7.10 -12.40 3.61
N LEU A 223 -5.94 -12.35 4.28
CA LEU A 223 -5.52 -13.38 5.23
C LEU A 223 -6.52 -13.55 6.38
N GLY A 224 -7.03 -12.43 6.91
CA GLY A 224 -8.09 -12.47 7.93
C GLY A 224 -9.37 -13.11 7.42
N ALA A 225 -9.79 -12.77 6.19
CA ALA A 225 -10.95 -13.40 5.56
C ALA A 225 -10.76 -14.91 5.36
N LEU A 226 -9.57 -15.34 4.97
CA LEU A 226 -9.25 -16.77 4.81
C LEU A 226 -9.32 -17.53 6.14
N GLU A 227 -8.87 -16.92 7.23
CA GLU A 227 -9.01 -17.53 8.58
C GLU A 227 -10.49 -17.73 8.96
N ALA A 228 -11.32 -16.70 8.72
CA ALA A 228 -12.76 -16.81 8.96
C ALA A 228 -13.40 -17.91 8.10
N MET A 229 -13.05 -17.96 6.82
CA MET A 229 -13.54 -18.98 5.89
C MET A 229 -13.15 -20.39 6.34
N LYS A 230 -11.93 -20.57 6.80
CA LYS A 230 -11.45 -21.86 7.34
C LYS A 230 -12.26 -22.28 8.55
N ALA A 231 -12.53 -21.36 9.49
CA ALA A 231 -13.33 -21.63 10.67
C ALA A 231 -14.77 -22.01 10.31
N HIS A 232 -15.32 -21.46 9.23
CA HIS A 232 -16.66 -21.78 8.71
C HIS A 232 -16.66 -22.90 7.66
N GLN A 233 -15.52 -23.53 7.39
CA GLN A 233 -15.37 -24.59 6.39
C GLN A 233 -15.84 -24.17 4.98
N LYS A 234 -15.56 -22.92 4.61
CA LYS A 234 -15.87 -22.33 3.30
C LYS A 234 -14.64 -22.22 2.45
N LYS A 235 -14.79 -22.51 1.15
CA LYS A 235 -13.77 -22.26 0.12
C LYS A 235 -14.39 -21.39 -0.96
N LEU A 236 -13.90 -20.17 -1.07
CA LEU A 236 -14.34 -19.17 -2.03
C LEU A 236 -13.11 -18.54 -2.68
N PRO A 237 -13.23 -18.07 -3.93
CA PRO A 237 -12.17 -17.23 -4.50
C PRO A 237 -11.96 -15.96 -3.66
N VAL A 238 -10.71 -15.72 -3.28
CA VAL A 238 -10.30 -14.52 -2.51
C VAL A 238 -9.19 -13.81 -3.25
N PHE A 239 -9.33 -12.50 -3.40
CA PHE A 239 -8.37 -11.65 -4.08
C PHE A 239 -7.90 -10.54 -3.16
N GLY A 240 -6.58 -10.33 -3.13
CA GLY A 240 -5.95 -9.29 -2.35
C GLY A 240 -5.18 -8.28 -3.22
N VAL A 241 -4.38 -7.48 -2.56
CA VAL A 241 -3.40 -6.55 -3.14
C VAL A 241 -2.23 -6.48 -2.18
N ASP A 242 -1.04 -6.48 -2.65
CA ASP A 242 0.29 -6.23 -2.10
C ASP A 242 1.33 -7.26 -2.59
N ALA A 243 0.94 -8.49 -2.79
CA ALA A 243 1.81 -9.65 -3.06
C ALA A 243 2.83 -9.90 -1.93
N LEU A 244 2.35 -9.90 -0.69
CA LEU A 244 3.14 -10.33 0.46
C LEU A 244 3.64 -11.76 0.27
N GLN A 245 4.80 -12.10 0.79
CA GLN A 245 5.35 -13.47 0.67
C GLN A 245 4.39 -14.53 1.25
N GLU A 246 3.70 -14.23 2.34
CA GLU A 246 2.66 -15.08 2.90
C GLU A 246 1.50 -15.30 1.93
N ALA A 247 1.07 -14.24 1.23
CA ALA A 247 0.03 -14.33 0.22
C ALA A 247 0.47 -15.20 -0.98
N LEU A 248 1.71 -15.06 -1.41
CA LEU A 248 2.27 -15.88 -2.49
C LEU A 248 2.29 -17.36 -2.13
N THR A 249 2.62 -17.69 -0.90
CA THR A 249 2.55 -19.07 -0.38
C THR A 249 1.11 -19.62 -0.43
N LEU A 250 0.12 -18.80 -0.11
CA LEU A 250 -1.29 -19.20 -0.14
C LEU A 250 -1.85 -19.28 -1.58
N ILE A 251 -1.30 -18.53 -2.53
CA ILE A 251 -1.62 -18.71 -3.96
C ILE A 251 -1.07 -20.05 -4.45
N GLU A 252 0.13 -20.40 -4.05
CA GLU A 252 0.74 -21.69 -4.38
C GLU A 252 -0.09 -22.86 -3.88
N SER A 253 -0.60 -22.79 -2.64
CA SER A 253 -1.47 -23.82 -2.05
C SER A 253 -2.90 -23.81 -2.59
N GLY A 254 -3.32 -22.75 -3.29
CA GLY A 254 -4.66 -22.57 -3.82
C GLY A 254 -5.67 -21.99 -2.85
N GLU A 255 -5.25 -21.57 -1.66
CA GLU A 255 -6.12 -20.93 -0.67
C GLU A 255 -6.48 -19.49 -1.03
N LEU A 256 -5.49 -18.71 -1.47
CA LEU A 256 -5.68 -17.37 -2.06
C LEU A 256 -5.69 -17.50 -3.58
N THR A 257 -6.58 -16.79 -4.27
CA THR A 257 -6.76 -16.95 -5.72
C THR A 257 -5.85 -16.02 -6.52
N GLY A 258 -5.68 -14.80 -6.08
CA GLY A 258 -4.82 -13.83 -6.76
C GLY A 258 -4.54 -12.61 -5.89
N THR A 259 -3.50 -11.90 -6.26
CA THR A 259 -3.10 -10.63 -5.63
C THR A 259 -2.50 -9.69 -6.67
N VAL A 260 -2.18 -8.48 -6.27
CA VAL A 260 -1.55 -7.48 -7.14
C VAL A 260 -0.28 -7.01 -6.45
N LEU A 261 0.86 -7.14 -7.12
CA LEU A 261 2.12 -6.66 -6.56
C LEU A 261 2.08 -5.15 -6.37
N ASN A 262 2.12 -4.74 -5.12
CA ASN A 262 2.46 -3.39 -4.69
C ASN A 262 3.98 -3.41 -4.43
N ASP A 263 4.75 -2.79 -5.31
CA ASP A 263 6.20 -2.94 -5.33
C ASP A 263 6.87 -2.08 -4.25
N GLY A 264 6.83 -2.55 -3.02
CA GLY A 264 7.43 -1.87 -1.86
C GLY A 264 8.93 -1.70 -1.97
N THR A 265 9.61 -2.64 -2.59
CA THR A 265 11.08 -2.58 -2.79
C THR A 265 11.45 -1.38 -3.67
N ASN A 266 10.81 -1.22 -4.82
CA ASN A 266 11.05 -0.08 -5.69
C ASN A 266 10.54 1.25 -5.09
N GLN A 267 9.46 1.22 -4.34
CA GLN A 267 9.00 2.41 -3.59
C GLN A 267 10.04 2.83 -2.54
N ALA A 268 10.58 1.91 -1.76
CA ALA A 268 11.64 2.19 -0.78
C ALA A 268 12.90 2.76 -1.46
N LYS A 269 13.28 2.19 -2.58
CA LYS A 269 14.41 2.68 -3.38
C LYS A 269 14.18 4.11 -3.85
N ALA A 270 13.01 4.41 -4.40
CA ALA A 270 12.66 5.75 -4.84
C ALA A 270 12.64 6.75 -3.69
N VAL A 271 12.07 6.39 -2.54
CA VAL A 271 12.08 7.24 -1.33
C VAL A 271 13.50 7.62 -0.94
N LEU A 272 14.39 6.65 -0.91
CA LEU A 272 15.78 6.87 -0.50
C LEU A 272 16.53 7.73 -1.52
N GLU A 273 16.38 7.45 -2.81
CA GLU A 273 17.05 8.20 -3.87
C GLU A 273 16.60 9.67 -3.92
N LEU A 274 15.29 9.92 -3.86
CA LEU A 274 14.75 11.30 -3.82
C LEU A 274 15.21 12.02 -2.55
N SER A 275 15.13 11.35 -1.41
CA SER A 275 15.53 11.94 -0.13
C SER A 275 17.02 12.33 -0.12
N ARG A 276 17.88 11.46 -0.61
CA ARG A 276 19.32 11.72 -0.71
C ARG A 276 19.60 12.90 -1.65
N ASN A 277 18.98 12.93 -2.83
CA ASN A 277 19.16 14.02 -3.78
C ASN A 277 18.72 15.37 -3.18
N LEU A 278 17.55 15.41 -2.58
CA LEU A 278 17.01 16.63 -1.97
C LEU A 278 17.86 17.10 -0.79
N ALA A 279 18.36 16.20 0.04
CA ALA A 279 19.25 16.54 1.14
C ALA A 279 20.56 17.17 0.66
N ASN A 280 21.01 16.81 -0.54
CA ASN A 280 22.21 17.37 -1.19
C ASN A 280 21.91 18.61 -2.04
N GLY A 281 20.69 19.14 -2.02
CA GLY A 281 20.29 20.29 -2.81
C GLY A 281 20.24 20.03 -4.32
N LYS A 282 20.12 18.78 -4.71
CA LYS A 282 20.07 18.34 -6.11
C LYS A 282 18.64 18.19 -6.59
N ASP A 283 18.47 18.07 -7.92
CA ASP A 283 17.22 17.66 -8.50
C ASP A 283 16.80 16.30 -7.92
N PRO A 284 15.52 16.11 -7.51
CA PRO A 284 15.10 14.86 -6.87
C PRO A 284 15.32 13.61 -7.73
N LEU A 285 15.33 13.75 -9.05
CA LEU A 285 15.50 12.63 -9.99
C LEU A 285 16.95 12.40 -10.44
N GLU A 286 17.89 13.22 -10.01
CA GLU A 286 19.29 13.11 -10.50
C GLU A 286 19.87 11.71 -10.28
N GLY A 287 20.36 11.12 -11.36
CA GLY A 287 20.95 9.78 -11.32
C GLY A 287 19.96 8.65 -11.13
N THR A 288 18.65 8.93 -11.19
CA THR A 288 17.60 7.90 -11.07
C THR A 288 16.97 7.60 -12.41
N SER A 289 16.22 6.49 -12.48
CA SER A 289 15.40 6.14 -13.64
C SER A 289 13.93 6.57 -13.47
N TRP A 290 13.59 7.19 -12.35
CA TRP A 290 12.21 7.59 -12.04
C TRP A 290 11.77 8.79 -12.86
N LYS A 291 10.46 8.96 -12.95
CA LYS A 291 9.81 10.13 -13.55
C LYS A 291 8.88 10.77 -12.52
N LEU A 292 8.72 12.09 -12.59
CA LEU A 292 7.73 12.82 -11.81
C LEU A 292 6.50 13.10 -12.66
N GLU A 293 5.33 12.80 -12.10
CA GLU A 293 4.03 13.17 -12.63
C GLU A 293 3.29 13.90 -11.49
N ASP A 294 3.03 15.19 -11.65
CA ASP A 294 2.44 16.04 -10.60
C ASP A 294 3.17 15.92 -9.25
N LYS A 295 4.51 16.02 -9.29
CA LYS A 295 5.39 15.92 -8.10
C LYS A 295 5.40 14.53 -7.44
N ALA A 296 4.97 13.50 -8.14
CA ALA A 296 4.92 12.15 -7.61
C ALA A 296 5.68 11.16 -8.50
N VAL A 297 6.40 10.24 -7.88
CA VAL A 297 6.90 9.01 -8.50
C VAL A 297 5.83 7.94 -8.32
N ARG A 298 5.37 7.33 -9.41
CA ARG A 298 4.35 6.29 -9.42
C ARG A 298 4.96 4.96 -9.85
N VAL A 299 5.10 4.02 -8.91
CA VAL A 299 5.64 2.68 -9.16
C VAL A 299 4.51 1.79 -9.67
N PRO A 300 4.69 1.07 -10.82
CA PRO A 300 3.63 0.25 -11.38
C PRO A 300 3.23 -0.93 -10.51
N TYR A 301 1.93 -1.28 -10.54
CA TYR A 301 1.41 -2.53 -10.01
C TYR A 301 1.54 -3.67 -11.03
N VAL A 302 1.59 -4.91 -10.55
CA VAL A 302 1.64 -6.13 -11.39
C VAL A 302 0.69 -7.18 -10.85
N GLY A 303 -0.18 -7.73 -11.68
CA GLY A 303 -1.08 -8.83 -11.30
C GLY A 303 -0.30 -10.12 -11.03
N VAL A 304 -0.66 -10.84 -9.97
CA VAL A 304 -0.02 -12.08 -9.55
C VAL A 304 -1.05 -13.17 -9.32
N ASP A 305 -0.89 -14.28 -10.01
CA ASP A 305 -1.67 -15.51 -9.82
C ASP A 305 -0.76 -16.73 -9.89
N LYS A 306 -1.34 -17.91 -9.91
CA LYS A 306 -0.60 -19.17 -9.94
C LYS A 306 0.31 -19.31 -11.18
N GLU A 307 -0.02 -18.66 -12.29
CA GLU A 307 0.72 -18.76 -13.55
C GLU A 307 2.06 -18.01 -13.49
N ASN A 308 2.15 -16.87 -12.81
CA ASN A 308 3.35 -16.06 -12.76
C ASN A 308 3.99 -15.95 -11.35
N LEU A 309 3.41 -16.63 -10.40
CA LEU A 309 3.82 -16.62 -8.98
C LEU A 309 5.31 -16.80 -8.76
N ALA A 310 5.94 -17.72 -9.51
CA ALA A 310 7.36 -18.06 -9.34
C ALA A 310 8.31 -16.85 -9.53
N GLN A 311 7.89 -15.84 -10.30
CA GLN A 311 8.69 -14.64 -10.55
C GLN A 311 8.82 -13.74 -9.31
N PHE A 312 7.90 -13.87 -8.35
CA PHE A 312 7.79 -12.97 -7.20
C PHE A 312 8.12 -13.62 -5.86
N LYS A 313 8.20 -14.95 -5.80
CA LYS A 313 8.64 -15.66 -4.59
C LYS A 313 10.13 -15.45 -4.34
N LYS A 314 10.49 -15.12 -3.10
CA LYS A 314 11.88 -14.98 -2.63
C LYS A 314 12.31 -16.20 -1.84
#